data_527c38fa5138175b032f6afd444d416e
#
_entry.id   527c38fa5138175b032f6afd444d416e
#
_cell.length_a   1.000
_cell.length_b   1.000
_cell.length_c   1.000
_cell.angle_alpha   90.00
_cell.angle_beta   90.00
_cell.angle_gamma   90.00
#
_symmetry.space_group_name_H-M   'P 1'
#
loop_
_entity.id
_entity.type
_entity.pdbx_description
1 polymer ?
#
loop_
_entity_poly.entity_id
_entity_poly.type
_entity_poly.pdbx_seq_one_letter_code
_entity_poly.pdbx_strand_id
1 'polypeptide(L)'
;MLYRHNLAKAKRLIKESGDEGMTVTVWNHDLGTDPKFTDYLTNVLNEIGLDATQRIVNSNVYWTTIGNRATKAQIGFADWFQDYPHPLDWFDTLLNGERIAKTYNSNYAYYDNKRVNAEIDALGRKPTLTPGVNTRWASLDRTIMEAAPWAPFLNREQTDFFSARVDMRCYENNVVYEFDYATICVKP
;
A
#
# COMPACT_ATOMS: atom_id res chain seq x y z
N MET A 1 3.18 -8.65 13.91
CA MET A 1 4.13 -8.44 12.80
C MET A 1 4.65 -9.80 12.37
N LEU A 2 4.41 -10.21 11.12
CA LEU A 2 4.82 -11.52 10.59
C LEU A 2 6.33 -11.61 10.40
N TYR A 3 6.94 -10.52 9.91
CA TYR A 3 8.38 -10.45 9.67
C TYR A 3 9.02 -9.43 10.62
N ARG A 4 10.01 -9.88 11.38
CA ARG A 4 10.82 -8.98 12.21
C ARG A 4 12.01 -8.49 11.39
N HIS A 5 12.41 -7.24 11.60
CA HIS A 5 13.63 -6.70 11.01
C HIS A 5 14.84 -7.57 11.35
N ASN A 6 15.55 -8.06 10.34
CA ASN A 6 16.72 -8.90 10.49
C ASN A 6 17.59 -8.87 9.23
N LEU A 7 18.53 -7.92 9.18
CA LEU A 7 19.45 -7.75 8.05
C LEU A 7 20.32 -9.00 7.79
N ALA A 8 20.78 -9.66 8.84
CA ALA A 8 21.60 -10.87 8.68
C ALA A 8 20.81 -11.99 7.98
N LYS A 9 19.55 -12.16 8.35
CA LYS A 9 18.66 -13.11 7.68
C LYS A 9 18.39 -12.69 6.23
N ALA A 10 18.16 -11.41 5.97
CA ALA A 10 17.91 -10.89 4.62
C ALA A 10 19.12 -11.13 3.71
N LYS A 11 20.34 -10.78 4.15
CA LYS A 11 21.58 -11.07 3.44
C LYS A 11 21.74 -12.54 3.09
N ARG A 12 21.48 -13.42 4.08
CA ARG A 12 21.55 -14.85 3.85
C ARG A 12 20.55 -15.32 2.79
N LEU A 13 19.30 -14.84 2.84
CA LEU A 13 18.27 -15.23 1.89
C LEU A 13 18.59 -14.77 0.46
N ILE A 14 19.11 -13.55 0.27
CA ILE A 14 19.58 -13.07 -1.04
C ILE A 14 20.71 -13.96 -1.58
N LYS A 15 21.67 -14.34 -0.72
CA LYS A 15 22.75 -15.24 -1.12
C LYS A 15 22.24 -16.64 -1.46
N GLU A 16 21.33 -17.18 -0.67
CA GLU A 16 20.73 -18.50 -0.87
C GLU A 16 19.86 -18.56 -2.14
N SER A 17 19.21 -17.44 -2.55
CA SER A 17 18.43 -17.35 -3.78
C SER A 17 19.31 -17.30 -5.05
N GLY A 18 20.58 -16.89 -4.92
CA GLY A 18 21.48 -16.67 -6.05
C GLY A 18 21.32 -15.31 -6.71
N ASP A 19 20.57 -14.39 -6.10
CA ASP A 19 20.26 -13.07 -6.64
C ASP A 19 21.25 -11.98 -6.13
N GLU A 20 22.35 -12.38 -5.52
CA GLU A 20 23.38 -11.42 -5.07
C GLU A 20 23.93 -10.61 -6.26
N GLY A 21 23.92 -9.29 -6.13
CA GLY A 21 24.28 -8.35 -7.20
C GLY A 21 23.20 -8.13 -8.27
N MET A 22 22.00 -8.70 -8.13
CA MET A 22 20.91 -8.45 -9.08
C MET A 22 20.53 -6.96 -9.07
N THR A 23 20.52 -6.35 -10.26
CA THR A 23 20.11 -4.96 -10.43
C THR A 23 18.61 -4.79 -10.21
N VAL A 24 18.23 -3.90 -9.30
CA VAL A 24 16.85 -3.54 -9.03
C VAL A 24 16.67 -2.03 -9.07
N THR A 25 15.52 -1.59 -9.58
CA THR A 25 15.16 -0.16 -9.61
C THR A 25 14.07 0.10 -8.57
N VAL A 26 14.33 1.05 -7.67
CA VAL A 26 13.39 1.53 -6.65
C VAL A 26 12.67 2.75 -7.18
N TRP A 27 11.39 2.62 -7.43
CA TRP A 27 10.55 3.67 -8.02
C TRP A 27 9.83 4.48 -6.95
N ASN A 28 9.82 5.79 -7.11
CA ASN A 28 9.02 6.69 -6.30
C ASN A 28 8.68 8.00 -7.04
N HIS A 29 7.83 8.81 -6.44
CA HIS A 29 7.51 10.14 -6.94
C HIS A 29 8.25 11.25 -6.17
N ASP A 30 8.15 12.47 -6.70
CA ASP A 30 8.91 13.65 -6.24
C ASP A 30 8.20 14.47 -5.15
N LEU A 31 7.12 13.96 -4.54
CA LEU A 31 6.37 14.68 -3.51
C LEU A 31 6.82 14.38 -2.08
N GLY A 32 6.80 15.41 -1.25
CA GLY A 32 6.91 15.31 0.19
C GLY A 32 8.25 14.72 0.68
N THR A 33 8.17 13.77 1.62
CA THR A 33 9.33 13.07 2.19
C THR A 33 9.67 11.77 1.46
N ASP A 34 8.92 11.42 0.43
CA ASP A 34 9.00 10.13 -0.23
C ASP A 34 10.35 9.86 -0.90
N PRO A 35 11.07 10.88 -1.46
CA PRO A 35 12.45 10.68 -1.92
C PRO A 35 13.40 10.19 -0.84
N LYS A 36 13.28 10.70 0.40
CA LYS A 36 14.12 10.25 1.53
C LYS A 36 13.85 8.80 1.94
N PHE A 37 12.59 8.37 1.83
CA PHE A 37 12.25 6.98 2.04
C PHE A 37 12.87 6.09 0.94
N THR A 38 12.90 6.58 -0.29
CA THR A 38 13.53 5.88 -1.42
C THR A 38 15.03 5.73 -1.19
N ASP A 39 15.72 6.76 -0.67
CA ASP A 39 17.13 6.68 -0.27
C ASP A 39 17.34 5.57 0.77
N TYR A 40 16.52 5.56 1.81
CA TYR A 40 16.59 4.54 2.86
C TYR A 40 16.39 3.13 2.30
N LEU A 41 15.35 2.92 1.50
CA LEU A 41 15.03 1.60 0.93
C LEU A 41 16.14 1.13 -0.01
N THR A 42 16.65 2.02 -0.88
CA THR A 42 17.76 1.71 -1.79
C THR A 42 19.01 1.29 -1.02
N ASN A 43 19.35 2.01 0.05
CA ASN A 43 20.49 1.68 0.89
C ASN A 43 20.32 0.30 1.57
N VAL A 44 19.12 0.00 2.07
CA VAL A 44 18.83 -1.31 2.68
C VAL A 44 18.95 -2.44 1.65
N LEU A 45 18.44 -2.24 0.44
CA LEU A 45 18.55 -3.25 -0.63
C LEU A 45 20.00 -3.50 -1.03
N ASN A 46 20.82 -2.45 -1.13
CA ASN A 46 22.25 -2.56 -1.37
C ASN A 46 22.96 -3.24 -0.20
N GLU A 47 22.59 -2.92 1.03
CA GLU A 47 23.19 -3.54 2.22
C GLU A 47 22.92 -5.06 2.27
N ILE A 48 21.77 -5.52 1.79
CA ILE A 48 21.45 -6.96 1.78
C ILE A 48 22.01 -7.72 0.58
N GLY A 49 22.70 -7.03 -0.35
CA GLY A 49 23.46 -7.67 -1.42
C GLY A 49 22.87 -7.51 -2.83
N LEU A 50 21.85 -6.66 -3.02
CA LEU A 50 21.36 -6.31 -4.35
C LEU A 50 22.16 -5.11 -4.93
N ASP A 51 22.00 -4.83 -6.21
CA ASP A 51 22.48 -3.61 -6.88
C ASP A 51 21.28 -2.70 -7.15
N ALA A 52 20.88 -1.94 -6.11
CA ALA A 52 19.69 -1.11 -6.15
C ALA A 52 20.00 0.32 -6.59
N THR A 53 19.20 0.82 -7.53
CA THR A 53 19.22 2.20 -8.01
C THR A 53 17.85 2.85 -7.88
N GLN A 54 17.82 4.19 -7.86
CA GLN A 54 16.57 4.93 -7.70
C GLN A 54 16.02 5.42 -9.03
N ARG A 55 14.70 5.51 -9.12
CA ARG A 55 14.03 6.22 -10.19
C ARG A 55 12.87 7.05 -9.63
N ILE A 56 13.13 8.34 -9.50
CA ILE A 56 12.12 9.32 -9.09
C ILE A 56 11.44 9.86 -10.34
N VAL A 57 10.12 9.83 -10.37
CA VAL A 57 9.29 10.35 -11.45
C VAL A 57 8.34 11.43 -10.93
N ASN A 58 7.87 12.28 -11.84
CA ASN A 58 6.90 13.31 -11.47
C ASN A 58 5.62 12.67 -10.92
N SER A 59 5.12 13.19 -9.82
CA SER A 59 3.95 12.68 -9.09
C SER A 59 2.68 12.58 -9.95
N ASN A 60 2.50 13.50 -10.91
CA ASN A 60 1.32 13.48 -11.78
C ASN A 60 1.28 12.26 -12.73
N VAL A 61 2.40 11.61 -12.97
CA VAL A 61 2.50 10.46 -13.88
C VAL A 61 2.99 9.18 -13.19
N TYR A 62 3.35 9.26 -11.92
CA TYR A 62 3.92 8.12 -11.17
C TYR A 62 3.00 6.90 -11.21
N TRP A 63 1.76 7.05 -10.79
CA TRP A 63 0.80 5.95 -10.69
C TRP A 63 0.49 5.29 -12.02
N THR A 64 0.33 6.11 -13.08
CA THR A 64 0.14 5.58 -14.44
C THR A 64 1.39 4.89 -14.98
N THR A 65 2.58 5.35 -14.55
CA THR A 65 3.86 4.76 -14.94
C THR A 65 4.05 3.39 -14.30
N ILE A 66 3.94 3.27 -12.97
CA ILE A 66 4.11 1.98 -12.27
C ILE A 66 2.96 1.02 -12.51
N GLY A 67 1.74 1.54 -12.76
CA GLY A 67 0.57 0.76 -13.15
C GLY A 67 0.58 0.29 -14.61
N ASN A 68 1.61 0.61 -15.39
CA ASN A 68 1.77 0.11 -16.74
C ASN A 68 2.74 -1.08 -16.74
N ARG A 69 2.25 -2.27 -17.13
CA ARG A 69 3.04 -3.50 -17.17
C ARG A 69 4.30 -3.40 -18.02
N ALA A 70 4.28 -2.58 -19.10
CA ALA A 70 5.42 -2.38 -19.96
C ALA A 70 6.59 -1.64 -19.26
N THR A 71 6.31 -0.90 -18.18
CA THR A 71 7.34 -0.23 -17.37
C THR A 71 8.23 -1.23 -16.63
N LYS A 72 7.70 -2.41 -16.28
CA LYS A 72 8.40 -3.43 -15.50
C LYS A 72 8.98 -2.88 -14.19
N ALA A 73 8.20 -2.03 -13.50
CA ALA A 73 8.58 -1.54 -12.18
C ALA A 73 8.77 -2.72 -11.22
N GLN A 74 9.94 -2.78 -10.55
CA GLN A 74 10.33 -3.95 -9.75
C GLN A 74 9.95 -3.78 -8.29
N ILE A 75 10.31 -2.64 -7.71
CA ILE A 75 9.98 -2.26 -6.35
C ILE A 75 9.65 -0.78 -6.33
N GLY A 76 8.70 -0.35 -5.51
CA GLY A 76 8.33 1.06 -5.45
C GLY A 76 7.41 1.36 -4.30
N PHE A 77 7.26 2.65 -4.05
CA PHE A 77 6.28 3.16 -3.11
C PHE A 77 4.87 2.94 -3.65
N ALA A 78 3.96 2.54 -2.77
CA ALA A 78 2.54 2.58 -3.04
C ALA A 78 1.77 2.91 -1.76
N ASP A 79 0.71 3.64 -1.90
CA ASP A 79 -0.26 3.91 -0.83
C ASP A 79 -1.68 3.76 -1.36
N TRP A 80 -2.62 3.76 -0.44
CA TRP A 80 -4.04 3.76 -0.74
C TRP A 80 -4.80 4.50 0.34
N PHE A 81 -5.77 5.28 -0.06
CA PHE A 81 -6.78 5.87 0.82
C PHE A 81 -8.08 5.10 0.61
N GLN A 82 -8.75 4.73 1.69
CA GLN A 82 -9.98 3.97 1.54
C GLN A 82 -11.08 4.84 0.89
N ASP A 83 -11.78 4.26 -0.10
CA ASP A 83 -12.92 4.90 -0.77
C ASP A 83 -14.22 4.66 0.01
N TYR A 84 -14.29 3.54 0.75
CA TYR A 84 -15.41 3.18 1.62
C TYR A 84 -14.97 2.25 2.76
N PRO A 85 -15.66 2.24 3.92
CA PRO A 85 -15.21 1.54 5.13
C PRO A 85 -15.49 0.02 5.08
N HIS A 86 -14.87 -0.66 4.14
CA HIS A 86 -14.97 -2.11 4.00
C HIS A 86 -13.65 -2.71 3.48
N PRO A 87 -13.19 -3.87 3.98
CA PRO A 87 -11.92 -4.48 3.54
C PRO A 87 -11.85 -4.76 2.04
N LEU A 88 -12.97 -4.95 1.37
CA LEU A 88 -13.03 -5.20 -0.07
C LEU A 88 -12.36 -4.09 -0.88
N ASP A 89 -12.43 -2.83 -0.41
CA ASP A 89 -11.79 -1.69 -1.05
C ASP A 89 -10.28 -1.91 -1.27
N TRP A 90 -9.62 -2.44 -0.26
CA TRP A 90 -8.19 -2.75 -0.31
C TRP A 90 -7.90 -4.05 -1.04
N PHE A 91 -8.62 -5.11 -0.69
CA PHE A 91 -8.27 -6.46 -1.16
C PHE A 91 -8.64 -6.68 -2.61
N ASP A 92 -9.79 -6.20 -3.07
CA ASP A 92 -10.20 -6.41 -4.46
C ASP A 92 -9.38 -5.54 -5.43
N THR A 93 -9.17 -4.27 -5.06
CA THR A 93 -8.48 -3.32 -5.92
C THR A 93 -6.98 -3.60 -6.04
N LEU A 94 -6.34 -3.96 -4.92
CA LEU A 94 -4.88 -3.94 -4.83
C LEU A 94 -4.24 -5.34 -4.83
N LEU A 95 -5.01 -6.39 -4.48
CA LEU A 95 -4.47 -7.72 -4.21
C LEU A 95 -5.25 -8.86 -4.90
N ASN A 96 -6.33 -8.55 -5.61
CA ASN A 96 -7.03 -9.54 -6.43
C ASN A 96 -6.35 -9.65 -7.80
N GLY A 97 -5.82 -10.83 -8.11
CA GLY A 97 -5.15 -11.11 -9.38
C GLY A 97 -6.06 -10.98 -10.59
N GLU A 98 -7.37 -11.17 -10.43
CA GLU A 98 -8.35 -11.02 -11.50
C GLU A 98 -8.57 -9.56 -11.95
N ARG A 99 -8.09 -8.60 -11.14
CA ARG A 99 -8.11 -7.16 -11.45
C ARG A 99 -6.85 -6.67 -12.17
N ILE A 100 -5.85 -7.53 -12.36
CA ILE A 100 -4.59 -7.16 -13.03
C ILE A 100 -4.88 -6.74 -14.47
N ALA A 101 -4.46 -5.53 -14.79
CA ALA A 101 -4.59 -4.92 -16.11
C ALA A 101 -3.22 -4.63 -16.74
N LYS A 102 -3.19 -4.40 -18.06
CA LYS A 102 -1.95 -4.01 -18.75
C LYS A 102 -1.52 -2.58 -18.45
N THR A 103 -2.50 -1.70 -18.23
CA THR A 103 -2.32 -0.27 -17.91
C THR A 103 -3.30 0.12 -16.83
N TYR A 104 -3.00 1.18 -16.06
CA TYR A 104 -3.80 1.63 -14.91
C TYR A 104 -4.04 0.51 -13.89
N ASN A 105 -3.07 -0.39 -13.74
CA ASN A 105 -3.14 -1.48 -12.79
C ASN A 105 -2.83 -0.99 -11.39
N SER A 106 -3.73 -1.22 -10.44
CA SER A 106 -3.52 -0.86 -9.02
C SER A 106 -2.94 -2.01 -8.20
N ASN A 107 -3.00 -3.24 -8.70
CA ASN A 107 -2.26 -4.35 -8.09
C ASN A 107 -0.79 -4.30 -8.55
N TYR A 108 -0.04 -3.33 -8.01
CA TYR A 108 1.34 -3.04 -8.41
C TYR A 108 2.30 -4.21 -8.14
N ALA A 109 1.99 -5.06 -7.18
CA ALA A 109 2.76 -6.27 -6.90
C ALA A 109 2.50 -7.42 -7.91
N TYR A 110 1.51 -7.27 -8.78
CA TYR A 110 1.03 -8.33 -9.68
C TYR A 110 0.71 -9.63 -8.93
N TYR A 111 0.29 -9.50 -7.67
CA TYR A 111 -0.07 -10.63 -6.84
C TYR A 111 -1.29 -11.34 -7.40
N ASP A 112 -1.13 -12.62 -7.73
CA ASP A 112 -2.20 -13.45 -8.29
C ASP A 112 -2.16 -14.84 -7.64
N ASN A 113 -3.13 -15.07 -6.76
CA ASN A 113 -3.34 -16.36 -6.12
C ASN A 113 -4.81 -16.74 -6.25
N LYS A 114 -5.11 -17.74 -7.04
CA LYS A 114 -6.49 -18.15 -7.34
C LYS A 114 -7.35 -18.42 -6.11
N ARG A 115 -6.77 -19.00 -5.05
CA ARG A 115 -7.48 -19.25 -3.80
C ARG A 115 -7.80 -17.96 -3.06
N VAL A 116 -6.86 -17.04 -3.04
CA VAL A 116 -7.05 -15.70 -2.45
C VAL A 116 -8.09 -14.93 -3.24
N ASN A 117 -8.00 -14.91 -4.58
CA ASN A 117 -8.97 -14.24 -5.45
C ASN A 117 -10.39 -14.73 -5.17
N ALA A 118 -10.59 -16.05 -5.15
CA ALA A 118 -11.89 -16.65 -4.87
C ALA A 118 -12.42 -16.30 -3.46
N GLU A 119 -11.55 -16.19 -2.46
CA GLU A 119 -11.93 -15.80 -1.10
C GLU A 119 -12.29 -14.31 -1.02
N ILE A 120 -11.55 -13.43 -1.71
CA ILE A 120 -11.90 -12.00 -1.86
C ILE A 120 -13.31 -11.87 -2.44
N ASP A 121 -13.59 -12.55 -3.54
CA ASP A 121 -14.90 -12.52 -4.19
C ASP A 121 -16.02 -13.07 -3.29
N ALA A 122 -15.76 -14.15 -2.56
CA ALA A 122 -16.72 -14.74 -1.64
C ALA A 122 -17.03 -13.81 -0.47
N LEU A 123 -16.03 -13.12 0.09
CA LEU A 123 -16.17 -12.15 1.16
C LEU A 123 -16.78 -10.83 0.68
N GLY A 124 -16.47 -10.41 -0.54
CA GLY A 124 -17.05 -9.22 -1.17
C GLY A 124 -18.58 -9.29 -1.33
N ARG A 125 -19.12 -10.51 -1.45
CA ARG A 125 -20.58 -10.75 -1.44
C ARG A 125 -21.22 -10.72 -0.05
N LYS A 126 -20.45 -10.40 1.00
CA LYS A 126 -20.90 -10.30 2.40
C LYS A 126 -20.86 -8.85 2.88
N PRO A 127 -21.86 -8.02 2.59
CA PRO A 127 -21.81 -6.58 2.88
C PRO A 127 -21.79 -6.27 4.39
N THR A 128 -22.25 -7.21 5.21
CA THR A 128 -22.26 -7.03 6.66
C THR A 128 -21.00 -7.61 7.31
N LEU A 129 -20.25 -6.77 7.99
CA LEU A 129 -19.05 -7.15 8.73
C LEU A 129 -19.41 -7.76 10.10
N THR A 130 -19.93 -8.97 10.09
CA THR A 130 -20.11 -9.74 11.33
C THR A 130 -18.75 -10.18 11.90
N PRO A 131 -18.65 -10.53 13.20
CA PRO A 131 -17.40 -11.05 13.77
C PRO A 131 -16.80 -12.21 12.97
N GLY A 132 -17.61 -13.12 12.47
CA GLY A 132 -17.16 -14.24 11.65
C GLY A 132 -16.62 -13.81 10.28
N VAL A 133 -17.24 -12.81 9.64
CA VAL A 133 -16.75 -12.23 8.38
C VAL A 133 -15.42 -11.50 8.61
N ASN A 134 -15.32 -10.72 9.68
CA ASN A 134 -14.08 -10.03 10.03
C ASN A 134 -12.93 -11.00 10.31
N THR A 135 -13.20 -12.11 10.99
CA THR A 135 -12.18 -13.16 11.23
C THR A 135 -11.66 -13.75 9.90
N ARG A 136 -12.53 -13.94 8.92
CA ARG A 136 -12.13 -14.42 7.59
C ARG A 136 -11.27 -13.38 6.85
N TRP A 137 -11.65 -12.09 6.87
CA TRP A 137 -10.82 -11.03 6.31
C TRP A 137 -9.43 -10.97 6.95
N ALA A 138 -9.35 -11.05 8.28
CA ALA A 138 -8.08 -11.07 9.00
C ALA A 138 -7.23 -12.31 8.67
N SER A 139 -7.87 -13.47 8.47
CA SER A 139 -7.17 -14.69 8.04
C SER A 139 -6.63 -14.57 6.61
N LEU A 140 -7.42 -13.94 5.73
CA LEU A 140 -7.02 -13.68 4.35
C LEU A 140 -5.84 -12.71 4.28
N ASP A 141 -5.89 -11.61 5.05
CA ASP A 141 -4.79 -10.66 5.20
C ASP A 141 -3.50 -11.36 5.60
N ARG A 142 -3.57 -12.21 6.62
CA ARG A 142 -2.42 -13.00 7.05
C ARG A 142 -1.86 -13.87 5.93
N THR A 143 -2.71 -14.57 5.19
CA THR A 143 -2.30 -15.43 4.06
C THR A 143 -1.59 -14.62 2.98
N ILE A 144 -2.10 -13.44 2.65
CA ILE A 144 -1.49 -12.54 1.67
C ILE A 144 -0.14 -12.03 2.18
N MET A 145 -0.08 -11.57 3.43
CA MET A 145 1.15 -11.04 4.01
C MET A 145 2.23 -12.12 4.20
N GLU A 146 1.87 -13.38 4.36
CA GLU A 146 2.83 -14.51 4.36
C GLU A 146 3.48 -14.71 2.98
N ALA A 147 2.78 -14.38 1.89
CA ALA A 147 3.34 -14.35 0.54
C ALA A 147 4.18 -13.08 0.25
N ALA A 148 4.12 -12.09 1.15
CA ALA A 148 4.89 -10.86 1.11
C ALA A 148 4.84 -10.06 -0.23
N PRO A 149 3.66 -9.85 -0.86
CA PRO A 149 3.57 -9.00 -2.04
C PRO A 149 3.90 -7.54 -1.72
N TRP A 150 3.74 -7.15 -0.46
CA TRP A 150 4.03 -5.82 0.08
C TRP A 150 4.92 -5.91 1.31
N ALA A 151 5.62 -4.81 1.58
CA ALA A 151 6.25 -4.50 2.85
C ALA A 151 5.56 -3.28 3.47
N PRO A 152 4.42 -3.45 4.20
CA PRO A 152 3.74 -2.34 4.85
C PRO A 152 4.68 -1.68 5.87
N PHE A 153 4.82 -0.35 5.82
CA PHE A 153 5.81 0.34 6.65
C PHE A 153 5.22 1.47 7.52
N LEU A 154 4.12 2.08 7.14
CA LEU A 154 3.46 3.09 7.96
C LEU A 154 1.97 3.23 7.65
N ASN A 155 1.22 3.72 8.64
CA ASN A 155 -0.06 4.38 8.47
C ASN A 155 0.15 5.87 8.75
N ARG A 156 -0.33 6.74 7.86
CA ARG A 156 -0.22 8.18 8.06
C ARG A 156 -1.18 8.63 9.15
N GLU A 157 -0.71 9.50 10.02
CA GLU A 157 -1.57 10.33 10.88
C GLU A 157 -1.78 11.66 10.20
N GLN A 158 -3.02 12.10 10.13
CA GLN A 158 -3.36 13.43 9.66
C GLN A 158 -3.64 14.35 10.84
N THR A 159 -3.09 15.54 10.79
CA THR A 159 -3.36 16.59 11.77
C THR A 159 -4.02 17.75 11.06
N ASP A 160 -5.27 18.03 11.45
CA ASP A 160 -6.02 19.15 10.90
C ASP A 160 -5.96 20.35 11.83
N PHE A 161 -5.77 21.53 11.24
CA PHE A 161 -5.75 22.79 11.96
C PHE A 161 -6.99 23.61 11.61
N PHE A 162 -7.74 23.96 12.62
CA PHE A 162 -8.92 24.78 12.48
C PHE A 162 -8.69 26.15 13.12
N SER A 163 -9.25 27.19 12.47
CA SER A 163 -9.34 28.51 13.07
C SER A 163 -10.15 28.47 14.36
N ALA A 164 -9.78 29.31 15.35
CA ALA A 164 -10.56 29.47 16.59
C ALA A 164 -12.03 29.87 16.36
N ARG A 165 -12.35 30.36 15.17
CA ARG A 165 -13.73 30.68 14.73
C ARG A 165 -14.56 29.46 14.39
N VAL A 166 -13.95 28.30 14.12
CA VAL A 166 -14.69 27.07 13.85
C VAL A 166 -15.37 26.59 15.12
N ASP A 167 -16.64 26.26 15.02
CA ASP A 167 -17.37 25.64 16.10
C ASP A 167 -17.27 24.11 16.00
N MET A 168 -16.43 23.52 16.84
CA MET A 168 -16.19 22.08 16.83
C MET A 168 -17.42 21.23 17.23
N ARG A 169 -18.51 21.87 17.70
CA ARG A 169 -19.78 21.15 17.95
C ARG A 169 -20.48 20.74 16.65
N CYS A 170 -20.17 21.41 15.56
CA CYS A 170 -20.68 21.05 14.23
C CYS A 170 -19.77 20.07 13.47
N TYR A 171 -18.57 19.79 14.02
CA TYR A 171 -17.60 18.91 13.37
C TYR A 171 -18.08 17.45 13.41
N GLU A 172 -18.17 16.86 12.24
CA GLU A 172 -18.38 15.42 12.08
C GLU A 172 -17.15 14.77 11.46
N ASN A 173 -16.59 13.80 12.16
CA ASN A 173 -15.49 12.99 11.63
C ASN A 173 -16.04 11.94 10.68
N ASN A 174 -15.71 12.06 9.41
CA ASN A 174 -16.05 11.06 8.41
C ASN A 174 -14.93 10.03 8.30
N VAL A 175 -15.27 8.76 8.42
CA VAL A 175 -14.28 7.65 8.40
C VAL A 175 -13.58 7.45 7.05
N VAL A 176 -14.08 8.09 5.98
CA VAL A 176 -13.51 8.02 4.63
C VAL A 176 -12.83 9.35 4.25
N TYR A 177 -13.53 10.47 4.46
CA TYR A 177 -13.06 11.79 4.03
C TYR A 177 -12.42 12.60 5.16
N GLU A 178 -12.25 12.00 6.34
CA GLU A 178 -11.69 12.59 7.56
C GLU A 178 -12.60 13.66 8.18
N PHE A 179 -13.05 14.63 7.38
CA PHE A 179 -14.07 15.60 7.79
C PHE A 179 -14.94 16.01 6.60
N ASP A 180 -16.17 16.44 6.89
CA ASP A 180 -17.10 16.96 5.89
C ASP A 180 -17.20 18.48 6.03
N TYR A 181 -16.76 19.21 5.00
CA TYR A 181 -16.86 20.67 4.96
C TYR A 181 -18.30 21.18 5.06
N ALA A 182 -19.28 20.38 4.65
CA ALA A 182 -20.69 20.77 4.72
C ALA A 182 -21.21 20.83 6.18
N THR A 183 -20.54 20.16 7.11
CA THR A 183 -20.93 20.15 8.53
C THR A 183 -20.20 21.20 9.37
N ILE A 184 -19.18 21.86 8.80
CA ILE A 184 -18.42 22.90 9.52
C ILE A 184 -19.26 24.17 9.66
N CYS A 185 -19.37 24.67 10.89
CA CYS A 185 -19.97 25.95 11.17
C CYS A 185 -18.98 26.90 11.87
N VAL A 186 -19.27 28.19 11.83
CA VAL A 186 -18.47 29.23 12.51
C VAL A 186 -19.24 29.79 13.71
N LYS A 187 -18.48 30.12 14.74
CA LYS A 187 -19.01 30.80 15.90
C LYS A 187 -19.51 32.19 15.49
N PRO A 188 -20.61 32.67 16.09
CA PRO A 188 -21.11 34.01 15.86
C PRO A 188 -20.11 35.10 16.24
#